data_4792b0e03c4b253270186d581d9025f0
#
_entry.id   4792b0e03c4b253270186d581d9025f0
#
_cell.length_a   1.000
_cell.length_b   1.000
_cell.length_c   1.000
_cell.angle_alpha   90.00
_cell.angle_beta   90.00
_cell.angle_gamma   90.00
#
_symmetry.space_group_name_H-M   'P 1'
#
loop_
_entity.id
_entity.type
_entity.pdbx_description
1 polymer ?
#
loop_
_entity_poly.entity_id
_entity_poly.type
_entity_poly.pdbx_seq_one_letter_code
_entity_poly.pdbx_strand_id
1 'polypeptide(L)'
;MKNQIIIATFFFTFNCFAAMNTEDAPISEQPTSHPVIVIHGGAGWSQGASDEKQHAIKSGLKKALDTGFSILESGGSSLDAVEAAIVVLEDNPVFNAGRGSVYTAEEKQEMDASIMSGIDQDAGAVASVSRVKNPIKLARYIMEHTEHVMMAGPGAEKIAEQGRLELVDPSYFYSEDKLKRVRKQQAKKNSTVGALAIDMWGNIAAGTSTGGRSNKLPGRIGDSPIIGAGTWAQNNVCGVSGTGHGEYFIRYNVAREICARMEYLNLSVGEASAQVIGQLTAIGIEGGVIVLDKNGNISMEFNTDGMARAYRNSKGDEMIAIYK
;
A
#
# COMPACT_ATOMS: atom_id res chain seq x y z
N MET A 1 92.49 2.04 -17.86
CA MET A 1 91.41 2.98 -17.68
C MET A 1 90.29 2.27 -16.95
N LYS A 2 90.17 2.43 -15.66
CA LYS A 2 89.15 1.78 -14.82
C LYS A 2 88.20 2.90 -14.32
N ASN A 3 86.96 2.89 -14.74
CA ASN A 3 85.95 3.78 -14.27
C ASN A 3 85.43 3.27 -12.90
N GLN A 4 85.53 4.04 -11.86
CA GLN A 4 84.90 3.81 -10.56
C GLN A 4 83.51 4.49 -10.60
N ILE A 5 82.52 3.72 -10.32
CA ILE A 5 81.15 4.20 -10.11
C ILE A 5 80.93 4.42 -8.62
N ILE A 6 80.68 5.65 -8.23
CA ILE A 6 80.36 6.06 -6.85
C ILE A 6 78.82 5.90 -6.69
N ILE A 7 78.40 4.95 -5.81
CA ILE A 7 76.97 4.78 -5.41
C ILE A 7 76.73 5.66 -4.17
N ALA A 8 75.94 6.72 -4.33
CA ALA A 8 75.47 7.53 -3.23
C ALA A 8 74.23 6.93 -2.63
N THR A 9 74.32 6.46 -1.39
CA THR A 9 73.22 5.90 -0.63
C THR A 9 72.44 7.04 0.05
N PHE A 10 71.24 7.34 -0.40
CA PHE A 10 70.33 8.28 0.27
C PHE A 10 69.53 7.53 1.35
N PHE A 11 69.77 7.89 2.61
CA PHE A 11 68.91 7.48 3.72
C PHE A 11 67.67 8.37 3.74
N PHE A 12 66.50 7.77 3.39
CA PHE A 12 65.21 8.38 3.62
C PHE A 12 64.73 8.01 5.03
N THR A 13 64.72 9.00 5.93
CA THR A 13 64.07 8.86 7.24
C THR A 13 62.57 8.94 7.07
N PHE A 14 61.87 7.84 7.25
CA PHE A 14 60.41 7.76 7.29
C PHE A 14 59.95 8.34 8.64
N ASN A 15 59.42 9.54 8.64
CA ASN A 15 58.65 10.10 9.75
C ASN A 15 57.26 9.45 9.73
N CYS A 16 57.01 8.51 10.64
CA CYS A 16 55.72 7.92 10.88
C CYS A 16 54.85 8.96 11.60
N PHE A 17 54.03 9.72 10.87
CA PHE A 17 52.93 10.47 11.46
C PHE A 17 51.86 9.46 11.84
N ALA A 18 51.65 9.25 13.14
CA ALA A 18 50.50 8.54 13.65
C ALA A 18 49.23 9.34 13.26
N ALA A 19 48.49 8.84 12.29
CA ALA A 19 47.13 9.32 12.02
C ALA A 19 46.29 9.03 13.25
N MET A 20 45.87 10.05 13.97
CA MET A 20 44.77 9.95 14.94
C MET A 20 43.54 9.51 14.17
N ASN A 21 43.08 8.27 14.42
CA ASN A 21 41.74 7.85 14.07
C ASN A 21 40.79 8.72 14.89
N THR A 22 40.23 9.73 14.29
CA THR A 22 38.94 10.28 14.74
C THR A 22 37.93 9.21 14.46
N GLU A 23 37.46 8.51 15.48
CA GLU A 23 36.28 7.73 15.41
C GLU A 23 35.16 8.68 14.92
N ASP A 24 34.70 8.47 13.69
CA ASP A 24 33.52 9.13 13.18
C ASP A 24 32.39 8.73 14.10
N ALA A 25 31.95 9.62 14.96
CA ALA A 25 30.72 9.45 15.72
C ALA A 25 29.62 9.19 14.68
N PRO A 26 28.71 8.22 14.91
CA PRO A 26 27.64 7.95 13.97
C PRO A 26 26.88 9.24 13.73
N ILE A 27 26.85 9.68 12.46
CA ILE A 27 26.06 10.82 12.04
C ILE A 27 24.62 10.44 12.38
N SER A 28 24.03 11.04 13.40
CA SER A 28 22.61 10.89 13.68
C SER A 28 21.87 11.54 12.52
N GLU A 29 21.38 10.74 11.58
CA GLU A 29 20.54 11.25 10.51
C GLU A 29 19.37 12.00 11.15
N GLN A 30 19.23 13.27 10.83
CA GLN A 30 18.12 14.08 11.30
C GLN A 30 16.89 13.71 10.48
N PRO A 31 15.69 13.65 11.11
CA PRO A 31 14.44 13.42 10.38
C PRO A 31 14.29 14.43 9.23
N THR A 32 14.05 13.93 8.03
CA THR A 32 13.94 14.73 6.81
C THR A 32 12.49 15.03 6.43
N SER A 33 11.55 14.37 7.07
CA SER A 33 10.12 14.45 6.75
C SER A 33 9.24 14.48 8.00
N HIS A 34 7.99 14.85 7.80
CA HIS A 34 6.92 14.76 8.79
C HIS A 34 6.09 13.51 8.50
N PRO A 35 6.10 12.50 9.41
CA PRO A 35 5.32 11.31 9.22
C PRO A 35 3.84 11.56 8.95
N VAL A 36 3.32 10.86 7.96
CA VAL A 36 1.91 10.90 7.54
C VAL A 36 1.44 9.50 7.18
N ILE A 37 0.23 9.15 7.55
CA ILE A 37 -0.48 7.97 7.07
C ILE A 37 -1.84 8.37 6.50
N VAL A 38 -2.21 7.78 5.36
CA VAL A 38 -3.51 7.94 4.72
C VAL A 38 -4.07 6.56 4.42
N ILE A 39 -5.32 6.32 4.75
CA ILE A 39 -5.96 5.02 4.53
C ILE A 39 -7.32 5.18 3.86
N HIS A 40 -7.75 4.15 3.14
CA HIS A 40 -9.13 4.01 2.69
C HIS A 40 -9.71 2.63 3.02
N GLY A 41 -11.00 2.62 3.30
CA GLY A 41 -11.85 1.43 3.46
C GLY A 41 -12.77 1.23 2.26
N GLY A 42 -12.39 1.76 1.10
CA GLY A 42 -13.07 1.59 -0.18
C GLY A 42 -14.09 2.65 -0.55
N ALA A 43 -14.31 2.78 -1.86
CA ALA A 43 -15.32 3.62 -2.47
C ALA A 43 -16.67 2.89 -2.62
N GLY A 44 -17.73 3.66 -2.87
CA GLY A 44 -19.07 3.13 -3.13
C GLY A 44 -19.95 2.95 -1.89
N TRP A 45 -19.62 3.56 -0.76
CA TRP A 45 -20.48 3.60 0.42
C TRP A 45 -21.71 4.49 0.17
N SER A 46 -22.90 3.93 0.42
CA SER A 46 -24.18 4.63 0.23
C SER A 46 -24.48 5.58 1.39
N GLN A 47 -24.96 6.78 1.12
CA GLN A 47 -25.42 7.73 2.13
C GLN A 47 -26.58 7.20 3.00
N GLY A 48 -27.31 6.16 2.55
CA GLY A 48 -28.33 5.49 3.33
C GLY A 48 -27.82 4.39 4.28
N ALA A 49 -26.52 4.32 4.60
CA ALA A 49 -26.01 3.39 5.60
C ALA A 49 -26.51 3.77 7.00
N SER A 50 -26.95 2.77 7.81
CA SER A 50 -27.36 3.02 9.20
C SER A 50 -26.24 3.63 10.03
N ASP A 51 -26.60 4.36 11.09
CA ASP A 51 -25.65 4.99 12.00
C ASP A 51 -24.71 3.94 12.63
N GLU A 52 -25.23 2.78 12.98
CA GLU A 52 -24.44 1.66 13.49
C GLU A 52 -23.35 1.23 12.48
N LYS A 53 -23.72 1.11 11.21
CA LYS A 53 -22.77 0.75 10.15
C LYS A 53 -21.74 1.85 9.91
N GLN A 54 -22.15 3.11 9.92
CA GLN A 54 -21.23 4.25 9.80
C GLN A 54 -20.27 4.29 10.98
N HIS A 55 -20.76 4.02 12.19
CA HIS A 55 -19.93 3.94 13.40
C HIS A 55 -18.90 2.80 13.29
N ALA A 56 -19.33 1.61 12.86
CA ALA A 56 -18.42 0.47 12.66
C ALA A 56 -17.32 0.75 11.64
N ILE A 57 -17.65 1.44 10.53
CA ILE A 57 -16.67 1.86 9.52
C ILE A 57 -15.66 2.85 10.11
N LYS A 58 -16.15 3.91 10.75
CA LYS A 58 -15.30 4.95 11.34
C LYS A 58 -14.40 4.39 12.45
N SER A 59 -14.92 3.53 13.31
CA SER A 59 -14.16 2.83 14.35
C SER A 59 -13.07 1.93 13.75
N GLY A 60 -13.37 1.20 12.68
CA GLY A 60 -12.40 0.37 11.98
C GLY A 60 -11.27 1.20 11.34
N LEU A 61 -11.62 2.31 10.68
CA LEU A 61 -10.64 3.26 10.14
C LEU A 61 -9.78 3.86 11.25
N LYS A 62 -10.39 4.30 12.35
CA LYS A 62 -9.65 4.87 13.48
C LYS A 62 -8.61 3.88 14.02
N LYS A 63 -9.02 2.62 14.24
CA LYS A 63 -8.10 1.58 14.72
C LYS A 63 -6.94 1.34 13.75
N ALA A 64 -7.20 1.25 12.45
CA ALA A 64 -6.16 1.06 11.46
C ALA A 64 -5.21 2.27 11.39
N LEU A 65 -5.77 3.48 11.43
CA LEU A 65 -5.03 4.73 11.44
C LEU A 65 -4.09 4.83 12.65
N ASP A 66 -4.62 4.58 13.86
CA ASP A 66 -3.84 4.60 15.10
C ASP A 66 -2.72 3.55 15.10
N THR A 67 -3.02 2.33 14.61
CA THR A 67 -2.03 1.26 14.54
C THR A 67 -0.88 1.62 13.60
N GLY A 68 -1.17 2.08 12.39
CA GLY A 68 -0.13 2.47 11.44
C GLY A 68 0.64 3.72 11.88
N PHE A 69 -0.06 4.73 12.42
CA PHE A 69 0.59 5.96 12.85
C PHE A 69 1.51 5.76 14.07
N SER A 70 1.14 4.88 15.01
CA SER A 70 1.99 4.58 16.17
C SER A 70 3.37 4.00 15.77
N ILE A 71 3.43 3.26 14.66
CA ILE A 71 4.68 2.76 14.10
C ILE A 71 5.54 3.92 13.61
N LEU A 72 4.95 4.84 12.83
CA LEU A 72 5.66 6.01 12.33
C LEU A 72 6.14 6.92 13.46
N GLU A 73 5.30 7.14 14.48
CA GLU A 73 5.60 7.96 15.64
C GLU A 73 6.75 7.39 16.49
N SER A 74 6.89 6.07 16.51
CA SER A 74 8.01 5.37 17.17
C SER A 74 9.27 5.25 16.31
N GLY A 75 9.29 5.85 15.11
CA GLY A 75 10.44 5.80 14.19
C GLY A 75 10.48 4.57 13.29
N GLY A 76 9.38 3.82 13.19
CA GLY A 76 9.27 2.69 12.29
C GLY A 76 9.10 3.10 10.82
N SER A 77 9.27 2.14 9.91
CA SER A 77 9.24 2.38 8.47
C SER A 77 7.82 2.62 7.94
N SER A 78 7.73 3.31 6.80
CA SER A 78 6.48 3.47 6.04
C SER A 78 5.88 2.13 5.62
N LEU A 79 6.71 1.13 5.25
CA LEU A 79 6.26 -0.23 4.92
C LEU A 79 5.59 -0.92 6.10
N ASP A 80 6.18 -0.84 7.31
CA ASP A 80 5.61 -1.43 8.51
C ASP A 80 4.27 -0.77 8.87
N ALA A 81 4.18 0.54 8.73
CA ALA A 81 2.96 1.29 9.00
C ALA A 81 1.83 0.93 8.03
N VAL A 82 2.13 0.82 6.73
CA VAL A 82 1.18 0.41 5.69
C VAL A 82 0.70 -1.02 5.92
N GLU A 83 1.61 -1.98 6.14
CA GLU A 83 1.23 -3.35 6.43
C GLU A 83 0.33 -3.44 7.66
N ALA A 84 0.74 -2.83 8.77
CA ALA A 84 -0.01 -2.91 10.02
C ALA A 84 -1.41 -2.29 9.92
N ALA A 85 -1.55 -1.16 9.24
CA ALA A 85 -2.85 -0.54 8.98
C ALA A 85 -3.75 -1.45 8.13
N ILE A 86 -3.21 -2.05 7.07
CA ILE A 86 -3.98 -2.96 6.19
C ILE A 86 -4.36 -4.24 6.93
N VAL A 87 -3.49 -4.81 7.76
CA VAL A 87 -3.82 -5.99 8.60
C VAL A 87 -5.03 -5.72 9.49
N VAL A 88 -5.12 -4.55 10.11
CA VAL A 88 -6.30 -4.16 10.91
C VAL A 88 -7.56 -4.10 10.05
N LEU A 89 -7.45 -3.61 8.81
CA LEU A 89 -8.59 -3.55 7.87
C LEU A 89 -8.97 -4.94 7.34
N GLU A 90 -7.99 -5.82 7.08
CA GLU A 90 -8.22 -7.22 6.68
C GLU A 90 -8.89 -8.05 7.78
N ASP A 91 -8.52 -7.84 9.04
CA ASP A 91 -9.12 -8.54 10.19
C ASP A 91 -10.54 -8.05 10.52
N ASN A 92 -10.95 -6.92 9.94
CA ASN A 92 -12.26 -6.32 10.21
C ASN A 92 -13.31 -6.71 9.14
N PRO A 93 -14.35 -7.49 9.48
CA PRO A 93 -15.34 -7.98 8.52
C PRO A 93 -16.19 -6.90 7.85
N VAL A 94 -16.12 -5.65 8.31
CA VAL A 94 -16.85 -4.51 7.72
C VAL A 94 -16.29 -4.17 6.33
N PHE A 95 -14.99 -4.30 6.13
CA PHE A 95 -14.32 -3.98 4.88
C PHE A 95 -14.27 -5.18 3.92
N ASN A 96 -13.99 -4.94 2.65
CA ASN A 96 -13.86 -5.98 1.65
C ASN A 96 -12.38 -6.34 1.41
N ALA A 97 -11.76 -6.90 2.41
CA ALA A 97 -10.41 -7.46 2.38
C ALA A 97 -10.29 -8.49 3.50
N GLY A 98 -9.40 -9.47 3.38
CA GLY A 98 -9.19 -10.50 4.39
C GLY A 98 -10.48 -11.12 4.88
N ARG A 99 -10.75 -11.06 6.19
CA ARG A 99 -11.95 -11.63 6.83
C ARG A 99 -13.26 -11.10 6.27
N GLY A 100 -13.24 -9.88 5.72
CA GLY A 100 -14.44 -9.27 5.13
C GLY A 100 -14.57 -9.44 3.63
N SER A 101 -13.80 -10.31 3.00
CA SER A 101 -13.83 -10.52 1.56
C SER A 101 -15.19 -10.98 1.03
N VAL A 102 -15.54 -10.51 -0.16
CA VAL A 102 -16.74 -10.94 -0.89
C VAL A 102 -16.53 -12.31 -1.55
N TYR A 103 -17.61 -12.89 -2.03
CA TYR A 103 -17.61 -14.21 -2.67
C TYR A 103 -17.57 -14.12 -4.20
N THR A 104 -16.94 -15.12 -4.82
CA THR A 104 -17.04 -15.44 -6.24
C THR A 104 -18.42 -15.99 -6.59
N ALA A 105 -18.71 -16.14 -7.88
CA ALA A 105 -19.93 -16.80 -8.37
C ALA A 105 -20.04 -18.28 -7.96
N GLU A 106 -18.92 -18.91 -7.56
CA GLU A 106 -18.87 -20.27 -7.01
C GLU A 106 -18.91 -20.31 -5.47
N GLU A 107 -19.32 -19.21 -4.84
CA GLU A 107 -19.44 -19.12 -3.37
C GLU A 107 -18.12 -19.36 -2.63
N LYS A 108 -16.97 -19.03 -3.24
CA LYS A 108 -15.64 -19.07 -2.64
C LYS A 108 -15.11 -17.64 -2.44
N GLN A 109 -14.18 -17.48 -1.53
CA GLN A 109 -13.49 -16.21 -1.35
C GLN A 109 -12.08 -16.32 -1.92
N GLU A 110 -11.75 -15.42 -2.81
CA GLU A 110 -10.44 -15.25 -3.41
C GLU A 110 -9.98 -13.80 -3.17
N MET A 111 -8.79 -13.66 -2.61
CA MET A 111 -8.27 -12.38 -2.13
C MET A 111 -7.02 -12.00 -2.91
N ASP A 112 -6.86 -10.69 -3.09
CA ASP A 112 -5.74 -10.08 -3.78
C ASP A 112 -5.13 -8.99 -2.89
N ALA A 113 -3.79 -8.81 -2.93
CA ALA A 113 -3.12 -7.71 -2.24
C ALA A 113 -1.80 -7.37 -2.93
N SER A 114 -1.35 -6.13 -2.73
CA SER A 114 0.01 -5.70 -3.07
C SER A 114 0.54 -4.68 -2.09
N ILE A 115 1.87 -4.63 -1.99
CA ILE A 115 2.62 -3.63 -1.26
C ILE A 115 3.83 -3.20 -2.09
N MET A 116 4.23 -1.94 -1.97
CA MET A 116 5.33 -1.37 -2.74
C MET A 116 6.14 -0.40 -1.90
N SER A 117 7.46 -0.52 -1.96
CA SER A 117 8.45 0.43 -1.42
C SER A 117 8.70 1.54 -2.45
N GLY A 118 8.73 2.79 -2.00
CA GLY A 118 9.11 3.91 -2.86
C GLY A 118 10.61 4.11 -2.98
N ILE A 119 11.42 3.46 -2.13
CA ILE A 119 12.88 3.64 -2.07
C ILE A 119 13.53 3.14 -3.36
N ASP A 120 13.23 1.92 -3.72
CA ASP A 120 13.83 1.13 -4.79
C ASP A 120 12.79 0.62 -5.80
N GLN A 121 11.51 0.91 -5.53
CA GLN A 121 10.35 0.42 -6.26
C GLN A 121 10.16 -1.10 -6.14
N ASP A 122 10.77 -1.73 -5.15
CA ASP A 122 10.47 -3.12 -4.83
C ASP A 122 8.99 -3.27 -4.48
N ALA A 123 8.42 -4.37 -4.97
CA ALA A 123 7.00 -4.63 -4.82
C ALA A 123 6.72 -6.13 -4.66
N GLY A 124 5.67 -6.43 -3.91
CA GLY A 124 5.16 -7.78 -3.81
C GLY A 124 3.64 -7.79 -3.95
N ALA A 125 3.14 -8.84 -4.59
CA ALA A 125 1.71 -8.99 -4.85
C ALA A 125 1.26 -10.44 -4.77
N VAL A 126 0.02 -10.62 -4.35
CA VAL A 126 -0.67 -11.91 -4.35
C VAL A 126 -2.03 -11.78 -4.98
N ALA A 127 -2.45 -12.81 -5.71
CA ALA A 127 -3.75 -12.88 -6.33
C ALA A 127 -4.43 -14.24 -6.09
N SER A 128 -5.75 -14.23 -5.98
CA SER A 128 -6.58 -15.43 -5.84
C SER A 128 -6.14 -16.38 -4.73
N VAL A 129 -5.67 -15.83 -3.59
CA VAL A 129 -5.38 -16.63 -2.39
C VAL A 129 -6.65 -16.82 -1.56
N SER A 130 -6.83 -17.97 -0.94
CA SER A 130 -8.07 -18.36 -0.26
C SER A 130 -7.89 -18.77 1.20
N ARG A 131 -6.65 -19.03 1.64
CA ARG A 131 -6.31 -19.53 2.97
C ARG A 131 -5.39 -18.62 3.77
N VAL A 132 -4.80 -17.62 3.15
CA VAL A 132 -3.90 -16.67 3.81
C VAL A 132 -4.71 -15.69 4.64
N LYS A 133 -4.53 -15.68 5.96
CA LYS A 133 -5.30 -14.81 6.87
C LYS A 133 -5.17 -13.34 6.51
N ASN A 134 -3.94 -12.89 6.27
CA ASN A 134 -3.62 -11.52 5.88
C ASN A 134 -2.85 -11.50 4.56
N PRO A 135 -3.51 -11.37 3.42
CA PRO A 135 -2.87 -11.32 2.10
C PRO A 135 -1.76 -10.27 1.97
N ILE A 136 -1.89 -9.12 2.64
CA ILE A 136 -0.86 -8.07 2.62
C ILE A 136 0.48 -8.55 3.17
N LYS A 137 0.47 -9.40 4.20
CA LYS A 137 1.70 -9.99 4.77
C LYS A 137 2.40 -10.92 3.79
N LEU A 138 1.62 -11.70 3.02
CA LEU A 138 2.18 -12.55 1.99
C LEU A 138 2.73 -11.73 0.83
N ALA A 139 2.04 -10.66 0.42
CA ALA A 139 2.55 -9.73 -0.58
C ALA A 139 3.91 -9.16 -0.15
N ARG A 140 4.03 -8.70 1.09
CA ARG A 140 5.30 -8.23 1.64
C ARG A 140 6.37 -9.34 1.70
N TYR A 141 6.01 -10.52 2.14
CA TYR A 141 6.94 -11.65 2.20
C TYR A 141 7.51 -12.00 0.82
N ILE A 142 6.67 -11.96 -0.23
CA ILE A 142 7.13 -12.18 -1.62
C ILE A 142 8.12 -11.11 -2.03
N MET A 143 7.85 -9.83 -1.75
CA MET A 143 8.76 -8.72 -2.03
C MET A 143 10.14 -8.91 -1.38
N GLU A 144 10.16 -9.27 -0.09
CA GLU A 144 11.38 -9.30 0.72
C GLU A 144 12.19 -10.60 0.60
N HIS A 145 11.57 -11.72 0.16
CA HIS A 145 12.19 -13.06 0.26
C HIS A 145 12.19 -13.83 -1.06
N THR A 146 11.76 -13.24 -2.17
CA THR A 146 11.77 -13.92 -3.47
C THR A 146 12.24 -12.96 -4.58
N GLU A 147 12.60 -13.52 -5.74
CA GLU A 147 12.89 -12.73 -6.95
C GLU A 147 11.60 -12.31 -7.70
N HIS A 148 10.43 -12.69 -7.19
CA HIS A 148 9.16 -12.50 -7.87
C HIS A 148 8.42 -11.28 -7.32
N VAL A 149 7.81 -10.53 -8.21
CA VAL A 149 6.90 -9.43 -7.83
C VAL A 149 5.50 -9.95 -7.52
N MET A 150 5.01 -10.98 -8.25
CA MET A 150 3.62 -11.42 -8.12
C MET A 150 3.49 -12.94 -8.18
N MET A 151 2.72 -13.49 -7.24
CA MET A 151 2.38 -14.90 -7.20
C MET A 151 0.86 -15.08 -6.99
N ALA A 152 0.31 -16.23 -7.42
CA ALA A 152 -1.13 -16.45 -7.35
C ALA A 152 -1.52 -17.85 -6.83
N GLY A 153 -2.72 -17.93 -6.26
CA GLY A 153 -3.40 -19.16 -5.86
C GLY A 153 -2.55 -20.11 -5.01
N PRO A 154 -2.66 -21.43 -5.23
CA PRO A 154 -1.96 -22.42 -4.40
C PRO A 154 -0.43 -22.29 -4.40
N GLY A 155 0.15 -21.72 -5.46
CA GLY A 155 1.58 -21.44 -5.52
C GLY A 155 2.01 -20.38 -4.50
N ALA A 156 1.24 -19.30 -4.39
CA ALA A 156 1.46 -18.26 -3.39
C ALA A 156 1.23 -18.78 -1.95
N GLU A 157 0.22 -19.63 -1.75
CA GLU A 157 -0.06 -20.22 -0.44
C GLU A 157 1.07 -21.14 0.05
N LYS A 158 1.77 -21.85 -0.84
CA LYS A 158 2.98 -22.61 -0.49
C LYS A 158 4.12 -21.72 0.00
N ILE A 159 4.27 -20.54 -0.59
CA ILE A 159 5.23 -19.54 -0.12
C ILE A 159 4.83 -19.03 1.27
N ALA A 160 3.54 -18.84 1.53
CA ALA A 160 3.04 -18.49 2.86
C ALA A 160 3.40 -19.56 3.91
N GLU A 161 3.25 -20.85 3.57
CA GLU A 161 3.66 -21.98 4.43
C GLU A 161 5.17 -21.95 4.72
N GLN A 162 6.00 -21.74 3.72
CA GLN A 162 7.45 -21.61 3.86
C GLN A 162 7.85 -20.44 4.75
N GLY A 163 7.18 -19.31 4.59
CA GLY A 163 7.34 -18.10 5.40
C GLY A 163 6.71 -18.19 6.80
N ARG A 164 6.08 -19.31 7.15
CA ARG A 164 5.33 -19.49 8.41
C ARG A 164 4.27 -18.42 8.67
N LEU A 165 3.69 -17.90 7.59
CA LEU A 165 2.54 -16.98 7.68
C LEU A 165 1.29 -17.75 8.09
N GLU A 166 0.36 -17.06 8.77
CA GLU A 166 -0.85 -17.69 9.30
C GLU A 166 -1.80 -18.08 8.17
N LEU A 167 -1.98 -19.39 7.99
CA LEU A 167 -3.00 -19.96 7.12
C LEU A 167 -4.20 -20.37 7.96
N VAL A 168 -5.40 -20.13 7.43
CA VAL A 168 -6.66 -20.42 8.10
C VAL A 168 -7.54 -21.31 7.22
N ASP A 169 -8.47 -22.00 7.85
CA ASP A 169 -9.55 -22.66 7.12
C ASP A 169 -10.44 -21.62 6.42
N PRO A 170 -10.91 -21.86 5.19
CA PRO A 170 -11.79 -20.92 4.49
C PRO A 170 -13.03 -20.46 5.27
N SER A 171 -13.51 -21.26 6.23
CA SER A 171 -14.60 -20.86 7.13
C SER A 171 -14.30 -19.64 8.01
N TYR A 172 -13.03 -19.30 8.21
CA TYR A 172 -12.61 -18.07 8.90
C TYR A 172 -13.15 -16.80 8.22
N PHE A 173 -13.27 -16.84 6.89
CA PHE A 173 -13.74 -15.71 6.10
C PHE A 173 -15.27 -15.71 5.91
N TYR A 174 -15.98 -16.73 6.43
CA TYR A 174 -17.42 -16.91 6.21
C TYR A 174 -18.25 -15.69 6.64
N SER A 175 -19.14 -15.27 5.77
CA SER A 175 -20.11 -14.20 6.01
C SER A 175 -21.44 -14.52 5.36
N GLU A 176 -22.43 -14.89 6.17
CA GLU A 176 -23.76 -15.26 5.69
C GLU A 176 -24.43 -14.13 4.88
N ASP A 177 -24.30 -12.89 5.34
CA ASP A 177 -24.88 -11.73 4.66
C ASP A 177 -24.28 -11.50 3.26
N LYS A 178 -22.96 -11.67 3.13
CA LYS A 178 -22.27 -11.53 1.85
C LYS A 178 -22.61 -12.69 0.91
N LEU A 179 -22.71 -13.90 1.44
CA LEU A 179 -23.12 -15.09 0.68
C LEU A 179 -24.56 -14.96 0.17
N LYS A 180 -25.50 -14.52 1.01
CA LYS A 180 -26.90 -14.25 0.60
C LYS A 180 -26.98 -13.24 -0.55
N ARG A 181 -26.09 -12.24 -0.58
CA ARG A 181 -26.04 -11.25 -1.67
C ARG A 181 -25.60 -11.88 -2.98
N VAL A 182 -24.59 -12.74 -2.96
CA VAL A 182 -24.14 -13.47 -4.17
C VAL A 182 -25.26 -14.36 -4.69
N ARG A 183 -25.89 -15.16 -3.83
CA ARG A 183 -27.01 -16.04 -4.20
C ARG A 183 -28.20 -15.29 -4.82
N LYS A 184 -28.42 -14.03 -4.41
CA LYS A 184 -29.44 -13.15 -5.01
C LYS A 184 -28.95 -12.46 -6.27
N GLN A 185 -27.77 -12.79 -6.78
CA GLN A 185 -27.12 -12.13 -7.93
C GLN A 185 -27.07 -10.60 -7.80
N GLN A 186 -27.07 -10.10 -6.58
CA GLN A 186 -26.95 -8.68 -6.31
C GLN A 186 -25.47 -8.29 -6.44
N ALA A 187 -25.04 -7.96 -7.65
CA ALA A 187 -23.77 -7.30 -7.86
C ALA A 187 -23.83 -5.96 -7.10
N LYS A 188 -23.16 -5.86 -5.96
CA LYS A 188 -23.07 -4.61 -5.21
C LYS A 188 -21.64 -4.22 -5.00
N LYS A 189 -21.45 -2.96 -5.27
CA LYS A 189 -20.39 -2.01 -4.91
C LYS A 189 -19.09 -2.67 -4.48
N ASN A 190 -18.09 -2.41 -5.27
CA ASN A 190 -16.71 -2.77 -5.01
C ASN A 190 -16.21 -1.94 -3.83
N SER A 191 -15.51 -2.57 -2.92
CA SER A 191 -14.80 -1.90 -1.86
C SER A 191 -13.45 -2.59 -1.76
N THR A 192 -12.43 -1.84 -1.53
CA THR A 192 -11.02 -2.27 -1.44
C THR A 192 -10.44 -1.51 -0.26
N VAL A 193 -9.47 -2.05 0.46
CA VAL A 193 -8.77 -1.29 1.49
C VAL A 193 -7.38 -0.94 1.01
N GLY A 194 -6.84 0.19 1.50
CA GLY A 194 -5.48 0.58 1.19
C GLY A 194 -4.91 1.57 2.19
N ALA A 195 -3.59 1.67 2.16
CA ALA A 195 -2.84 2.59 2.99
C ALA A 195 -1.62 3.14 2.24
N LEU A 196 -1.28 4.39 2.55
CA LEU A 196 -0.06 5.07 2.15
C LEU A 196 0.60 5.63 3.40
N ALA A 197 1.90 5.60 3.45
CA ALA A 197 2.65 6.26 4.51
C ALA A 197 3.91 6.94 3.97
N ILE A 198 4.32 8.02 4.63
CA ILE A 198 5.66 8.59 4.56
C ILE A 198 6.24 8.57 5.97
N ASP A 199 7.44 8.03 6.12
CA ASP A 199 8.14 7.96 7.40
C ASP A 199 9.00 9.20 7.66
N MET A 200 9.66 9.26 8.83
CA MET A 200 10.51 10.38 9.20
C MET A 200 11.73 10.57 8.28
N TRP A 201 12.09 9.55 7.52
CA TRP A 201 13.19 9.57 6.55
C TRP A 201 12.74 9.99 5.15
N GLY A 202 11.45 10.25 4.96
CA GLY A 202 10.87 10.62 3.67
C GLY A 202 10.58 9.44 2.74
N ASN A 203 10.65 8.21 3.26
CA ASN A 203 10.33 7.03 2.48
C ASN A 203 8.83 6.85 2.35
N ILE A 204 8.36 6.62 1.14
CA ILE A 204 6.96 6.41 0.81
C ILE A 204 6.71 4.91 0.63
N ALA A 205 5.61 4.42 1.19
CA ALA A 205 5.10 3.09 0.92
C ALA A 205 3.62 3.14 0.56
N ALA A 206 3.18 2.18 -0.24
CA ALA A 206 1.79 1.99 -0.64
C ALA A 206 1.39 0.53 -0.53
N GLY A 207 0.15 0.28 -0.14
CA GLY A 207 -0.42 -1.07 -0.14
C GLY A 207 -1.92 -1.03 -0.39
N THR A 208 -2.42 -2.12 -0.99
CA THR A 208 -3.83 -2.30 -1.32
C THR A 208 -4.22 -3.76 -1.11
N SER A 209 -5.40 -4.03 -0.55
CA SER A 209 -5.92 -5.39 -0.32
C SER A 209 -7.41 -5.46 -0.58
N THR A 210 -7.87 -6.59 -1.14
CA THR A 210 -9.28 -6.73 -1.54
C THR A 210 -9.73 -8.19 -1.66
N GLY A 211 -11.06 -8.41 -1.48
CA GLY A 211 -11.75 -9.59 -1.97
C GLY A 211 -12.25 -9.45 -3.42
N GLY A 212 -11.97 -8.30 -4.07
CA GLY A 212 -12.45 -8.00 -5.42
C GLY A 212 -13.93 -7.60 -5.49
N ARG A 213 -14.59 -7.96 -6.58
CA ARG A 213 -16.01 -7.68 -6.83
C ARG A 213 -16.89 -8.82 -6.33
N SER A 214 -18.01 -8.48 -5.68
CA SER A 214 -19.03 -9.48 -5.34
C SER A 214 -19.56 -10.17 -6.60
N ASN A 215 -19.71 -11.49 -6.54
CA ASN A 215 -20.14 -12.34 -7.67
C ASN A 215 -19.16 -12.33 -8.86
N LYS A 216 -17.86 -12.07 -8.61
CA LYS A 216 -16.81 -12.20 -9.62
C LYS A 216 -16.67 -13.64 -10.11
N LEU A 217 -16.27 -13.83 -11.36
CA LEU A 217 -15.89 -15.16 -11.83
C LEU A 217 -14.68 -15.68 -11.05
N PRO A 218 -14.57 -16.98 -10.77
CA PRO A 218 -13.36 -17.56 -10.18
C PRO A 218 -12.12 -17.21 -10.99
N GLY A 219 -11.05 -16.84 -10.29
CA GLY A 219 -9.81 -16.40 -10.94
C GLY A 219 -9.83 -14.98 -11.50
N ARG A 220 -10.92 -14.21 -11.33
CA ARG A 220 -10.92 -12.78 -11.70
C ARG A 220 -10.01 -11.99 -10.75
N ILE A 221 -9.03 -11.32 -11.29
CA ILE A 221 -8.11 -10.43 -10.61
C ILE A 221 -8.48 -8.98 -10.94
N GLY A 222 -8.54 -8.10 -9.91
CA GLY A 222 -8.73 -6.67 -10.08
C GLY A 222 -7.42 -5.89 -10.14
N ASP A 223 -7.53 -4.59 -9.92
CA ASP A 223 -6.41 -3.65 -9.91
C ASP A 223 -5.51 -3.76 -8.69
N SER A 224 -6.06 -4.19 -7.54
CA SER A 224 -5.38 -4.13 -6.24
C SER A 224 -4.02 -4.84 -6.21
N PRO A 225 -3.81 -6.04 -6.82
CA PRO A 225 -2.52 -6.69 -6.83
C PRO A 225 -1.62 -6.24 -8.01
N ILE A 226 -2.10 -5.36 -8.89
CA ILE A 226 -1.36 -4.94 -10.09
C ILE A 226 -0.66 -3.61 -9.80
N ILE A 227 0.66 -3.69 -9.72
CA ILE A 227 1.53 -2.52 -9.54
C ILE A 227 1.35 -1.56 -10.71
N GLY A 228 1.13 -0.29 -10.39
CA GLY A 228 0.79 0.76 -11.36
C GLY A 228 -0.71 0.94 -11.59
N ALA A 229 -1.54 -0.06 -11.33
CA ALA A 229 -3.00 0.02 -11.47
C ALA A 229 -3.68 0.41 -10.15
N GLY A 230 -3.62 -0.44 -9.13
CA GLY A 230 -4.23 -0.21 -7.82
C GLY A 230 -3.26 0.30 -6.76
N THR A 231 -1.95 0.11 -6.96
CA THR A 231 -0.89 0.43 -5.99
C THR A 231 0.32 1.00 -6.70
N TRP A 232 0.85 2.11 -6.17
CA TRP A 232 2.12 2.66 -6.63
C TRP A 232 2.81 3.42 -5.49
N ALA A 233 4.14 3.27 -5.39
CA ALA A 233 4.98 4.07 -4.51
C ALA A 233 6.29 4.45 -5.21
N GLN A 234 6.68 5.73 -5.09
CA GLN A 234 7.93 6.24 -5.64
C GLN A 234 8.42 7.39 -4.76
N ASN A 235 9.57 7.21 -4.12
CA ASN A 235 10.21 8.28 -3.33
C ASN A 235 10.41 9.52 -4.20
N ASN A 236 10.35 10.68 -3.56
CA ASN A 236 10.43 12.00 -4.19
C ASN A 236 9.28 12.35 -5.16
N VAL A 237 8.31 11.49 -5.36
CA VAL A 237 7.13 11.74 -6.20
C VAL A 237 5.86 11.54 -5.39
N CYS A 238 5.35 10.32 -5.31
CA CYS A 238 4.10 10.02 -4.62
C CYS A 238 3.88 8.54 -4.26
N GLY A 239 2.88 8.31 -3.38
CA GLY A 239 2.21 7.03 -3.19
C GLY A 239 0.74 7.12 -3.61
N VAL A 240 0.20 6.03 -4.18
CA VAL A 240 -1.20 5.92 -4.59
C VAL A 240 -1.78 4.55 -4.21
N SER A 241 -3.00 4.54 -3.67
CA SER A 241 -3.81 3.34 -3.53
C SER A 241 -5.22 3.60 -4.06
N GLY A 242 -5.71 2.68 -4.88
CA GLY A 242 -6.95 2.81 -5.63
C GLY A 242 -8.07 1.90 -5.12
N THR A 243 -9.31 2.29 -5.39
CA THR A 243 -10.52 1.51 -5.10
C THR A 243 -11.59 1.86 -6.12
N GLY A 244 -12.13 0.86 -6.84
CA GLY A 244 -13.13 1.13 -7.86
C GLY A 244 -13.38 -0.04 -8.80
N HIS A 245 -13.65 0.29 -10.06
CA HIS A 245 -13.87 -0.69 -11.10
C HIS A 245 -12.53 -1.17 -11.67
N GLY A 246 -12.00 -2.25 -11.08
CA GLY A 246 -10.63 -2.73 -11.30
C GLY A 246 -10.21 -2.88 -12.75
N GLU A 247 -11.11 -3.34 -13.63
CA GLU A 247 -10.83 -3.50 -15.07
C GLU A 247 -10.39 -2.18 -15.75
N TYR A 248 -10.94 -1.06 -15.30
CA TYR A 248 -10.57 0.25 -15.83
C TYR A 248 -9.32 0.80 -15.13
N PHE A 249 -9.17 0.58 -13.83
CA PHE A 249 -7.94 0.94 -13.11
C PHE A 249 -6.73 0.25 -13.73
N ILE A 250 -6.86 -1.03 -14.16
CA ILE A 250 -5.83 -1.76 -14.90
C ILE A 250 -5.58 -1.13 -16.28
N ARG A 251 -6.62 -0.94 -17.08
CA ARG A 251 -6.50 -0.45 -18.46
C ARG A 251 -5.90 0.94 -18.57
N TYR A 252 -6.12 1.78 -17.55
CA TYR A 252 -5.63 3.16 -17.50
C TYR A 252 -4.40 3.33 -16.61
N ASN A 253 -3.90 2.25 -15.97
CA ASN A 253 -2.78 2.29 -15.03
C ASN A 253 -2.93 3.42 -13.99
N VAL A 254 -4.10 3.51 -13.37
CA VAL A 254 -4.56 4.69 -12.61
C VAL A 254 -3.56 5.15 -11.56
N ALA A 255 -2.99 4.24 -10.76
CA ALA A 255 -2.05 4.61 -9.72
C ALA A 255 -0.76 5.23 -10.30
N ARG A 256 -0.15 4.59 -11.31
CA ARG A 256 1.07 5.13 -11.96
C ARG A 256 0.78 6.40 -12.75
N GLU A 257 -0.38 6.49 -13.42
CA GLU A 257 -0.77 7.65 -14.22
C GLU A 257 -0.85 8.93 -13.35
N ILE A 258 -1.37 8.82 -12.12
CA ILE A 258 -1.40 9.96 -11.18
C ILE A 258 0.02 10.40 -10.86
N CYS A 259 0.90 9.48 -10.44
CA CYS A 259 2.29 9.81 -10.15
C CYS A 259 3.03 10.34 -11.39
N ALA A 260 2.78 9.80 -12.58
CA ALA A 260 3.38 10.26 -13.82
C ALA A 260 3.03 11.73 -14.14
N ARG A 261 1.77 12.13 -13.92
CA ARG A 261 1.36 13.53 -14.06
C ARG A 261 2.05 14.45 -13.07
N MET A 262 2.21 14.01 -11.83
CA MET A 262 2.96 14.77 -10.83
C MET A 262 4.43 14.90 -11.23
N GLU A 263 5.05 13.80 -11.67
CA GLU A 263 6.46 13.72 -12.04
C GLU A 263 6.80 14.50 -13.31
N TYR A 264 6.02 14.32 -14.38
CA TYR A 264 6.35 14.87 -15.70
C TYR A 264 5.68 16.19 -16.02
N LEU A 265 4.52 16.46 -15.42
CA LEU A 265 3.76 17.69 -15.66
C LEU A 265 3.82 18.65 -14.46
N ASN A 266 4.50 18.27 -13.36
CA ASN A 266 4.59 19.06 -12.12
C ASN A 266 3.23 19.43 -11.51
N LEU A 267 2.21 18.56 -11.69
CA LEU A 267 0.90 18.78 -11.09
C LEU A 267 0.94 18.47 -9.59
N SER A 268 0.13 19.19 -8.82
CA SER A 268 -0.11 18.86 -7.41
C SER A 268 -0.87 17.54 -7.25
N VAL A 269 -0.86 16.96 -6.04
CA VAL A 269 -1.63 15.75 -5.72
C VAL A 269 -3.11 15.89 -6.07
N GLY A 270 -3.69 17.08 -5.78
CA GLY A 270 -5.09 17.38 -6.08
C GLY A 270 -5.38 17.45 -7.56
N GLU A 271 -4.56 18.18 -8.33
CA GLU A 271 -4.76 18.33 -9.78
C GLU A 271 -4.58 16.99 -10.51
N ALA A 272 -3.52 16.24 -10.18
CA ALA A 272 -3.25 14.95 -10.84
C ALA A 272 -4.36 13.92 -10.56
N SER A 273 -4.78 13.78 -9.30
CA SER A 273 -5.86 12.85 -8.92
C SER A 273 -7.21 13.27 -9.49
N ALA A 274 -7.55 14.56 -9.43
CA ALA A 274 -8.81 15.07 -9.99
C ALA A 274 -8.91 14.87 -11.51
N GLN A 275 -7.82 15.08 -12.25
CA GLN A 275 -7.80 14.83 -13.70
C GLN A 275 -8.02 13.34 -14.03
N VAL A 276 -7.35 12.42 -13.32
CA VAL A 276 -7.47 10.98 -13.60
C VAL A 276 -8.85 10.45 -13.20
N ILE A 277 -9.36 10.83 -12.03
CA ILE A 277 -10.71 10.45 -11.61
C ILE A 277 -11.77 11.13 -12.51
N GLY A 278 -11.52 12.37 -12.97
CA GLY A 278 -12.37 13.05 -13.93
C GLY A 278 -12.47 12.34 -15.27
N GLN A 279 -11.37 11.78 -15.78
CA GLN A 279 -11.36 10.96 -16.99
C GLN A 279 -12.20 9.67 -16.82
N LEU A 280 -12.09 8.99 -15.69
CA LEU A 280 -12.94 7.84 -15.38
C LEU A 280 -14.42 8.23 -15.28
N THR A 281 -14.72 9.37 -14.66
CA THR A 281 -16.07 9.91 -14.55
C THR A 281 -16.68 10.19 -15.92
N ALA A 282 -15.92 10.78 -16.84
CA ALA A 282 -16.35 11.11 -18.20
C ALA A 282 -16.81 9.88 -19.01
N ILE A 283 -16.30 8.69 -18.67
CA ILE A 283 -16.69 7.41 -19.29
C ILE A 283 -17.63 6.57 -18.41
N GLY A 284 -18.21 7.18 -17.36
CA GLY A 284 -19.19 6.53 -16.48
C GLY A 284 -18.60 5.50 -15.52
N ILE A 285 -17.31 5.57 -15.19
CA ILE A 285 -16.63 4.62 -14.32
C ILE A 285 -16.47 5.21 -12.92
N GLU A 286 -16.95 4.44 -11.93
CA GLU A 286 -16.89 4.79 -10.51
C GLU A 286 -15.59 4.29 -9.86
N GLY A 287 -15.04 5.13 -8.97
CA GLY A 287 -13.89 4.79 -8.16
C GLY A 287 -13.39 5.96 -7.32
N GLY A 288 -12.26 5.73 -6.67
CA GLY A 288 -11.56 6.74 -5.90
C GLY A 288 -10.12 6.32 -5.61
N VAL A 289 -9.33 7.26 -5.16
CA VAL A 289 -7.93 7.08 -4.82
C VAL A 289 -7.58 7.84 -3.55
N ILE A 290 -6.61 7.35 -2.82
CA ILE A 290 -5.81 8.14 -1.90
C ILE A 290 -4.46 8.38 -2.54
N VAL A 291 -3.92 9.59 -2.39
CA VAL A 291 -2.64 10.02 -2.94
C VAL A 291 -1.88 10.79 -1.87
N LEU A 292 -0.59 10.52 -1.75
CA LEU A 292 0.33 11.18 -0.82
C LEU A 292 1.59 11.57 -1.58
N ASP A 293 2.01 12.85 -1.51
CA ASP A 293 3.28 13.27 -2.11
C ASP A 293 4.46 13.26 -1.11
N LYS A 294 5.65 13.53 -1.61
CA LYS A 294 6.90 13.60 -0.84
C LYS A 294 6.90 14.66 0.27
N ASN A 295 6.01 15.65 0.21
CA ASN A 295 5.92 16.74 1.18
C ASN A 295 4.83 16.46 2.24
N GLY A 296 4.15 15.33 2.17
CA GLY A 296 3.03 15.00 3.04
C GLY A 296 1.70 15.62 2.64
N ASN A 297 1.59 16.20 1.43
CA ASN A 297 0.30 16.66 0.90
C ASN A 297 -0.55 15.45 0.48
N ILE A 298 -1.85 15.54 0.75
CA ILE A 298 -2.81 14.44 0.59
C ILE A 298 -3.89 14.85 -0.40
N SER A 299 -4.28 13.92 -1.27
CA SER A 299 -5.54 13.97 -2.00
C SER A 299 -6.33 12.68 -1.79
N MET A 300 -7.65 12.80 -1.72
CA MET A 300 -8.57 11.66 -1.53
C MET A 300 -9.76 11.86 -2.46
N GLU A 301 -9.50 11.71 -3.77
CA GLU A 301 -10.47 11.95 -4.83
C GLU A 301 -11.35 10.73 -5.09
N PHE A 302 -12.65 10.96 -5.26
CA PHE A 302 -13.62 9.92 -5.61
C PHE A 302 -14.86 10.49 -6.28
N ASN A 303 -15.50 9.71 -7.15
CA ASN A 303 -16.71 10.07 -7.88
C ASN A 303 -17.95 9.22 -7.51
N THR A 304 -17.87 8.48 -6.40
CA THR A 304 -18.98 7.71 -5.82
C THR A 304 -19.73 8.50 -4.75
N ASP A 305 -20.84 7.99 -4.21
CA ASP A 305 -21.58 8.61 -3.10
C ASP A 305 -20.72 8.79 -1.83
N GLY A 306 -19.77 7.89 -1.61
CA GLY A 306 -18.88 7.94 -0.47
C GLY A 306 -17.65 7.05 -0.64
N MET A 307 -16.56 7.46 -0.02
CA MET A 307 -15.33 6.70 0.16
C MET A 307 -14.94 6.76 1.63
N ALA A 308 -14.94 5.61 2.29
CA ALA A 308 -14.45 5.49 3.66
C ALA A 308 -12.95 5.79 3.66
N ARG A 309 -12.51 6.82 4.38
CA ARG A 309 -11.13 7.31 4.33
C ARG A 309 -10.71 8.01 5.60
N ALA A 310 -9.42 8.00 5.89
CA ALA A 310 -8.85 8.71 7.01
C ALA A 310 -7.40 9.08 6.77
N TYR A 311 -6.91 10.10 7.48
CA TYR A 311 -5.49 10.40 7.55
C TYR A 311 -5.11 10.94 8.92
N ARG A 312 -3.81 10.84 9.23
CA ARG A 312 -3.17 11.47 10.39
C ARG A 312 -1.75 11.87 10.04
N ASN A 313 -1.30 13.01 10.56
CA ASN A 313 0.05 13.50 10.40
C ASN A 313 0.69 13.87 11.75
N SER A 314 2.00 14.07 11.76
CA SER A 314 2.78 14.44 12.95
C SER A 314 2.51 15.87 13.45
N LYS A 315 1.76 16.68 12.70
CA LYS A 315 1.34 18.03 13.13
C LYS A 315 0.08 17.98 14.01
N GLY A 316 -0.53 16.79 14.16
CA GLY A 316 -1.75 16.58 14.94
C GLY A 316 -3.04 16.66 14.13
N ASP A 317 -2.96 16.85 12.81
CA ASP A 317 -4.15 16.83 11.97
C ASP A 317 -4.64 15.39 11.79
N GLU A 318 -5.93 15.19 12.00
CA GLU A 318 -6.62 13.90 11.81
C GLU A 318 -7.98 14.10 11.17
N MET A 319 -8.35 13.22 10.24
CA MET A 319 -9.68 13.20 9.66
C MET A 319 -10.14 11.77 9.43
N ILE A 320 -11.41 11.50 9.72
CA ILE A 320 -12.10 10.24 9.40
C ILE A 320 -13.44 10.59 8.76
N ALA A 321 -13.65 10.18 7.52
CA ALA A 321 -14.86 10.49 6.76
C ALA A 321 -15.32 9.31 5.90
N ILE A 322 -16.61 9.30 5.54
CA ILE A 322 -17.21 8.35 4.61
C ILE A 322 -17.74 9.09 3.38
N TYR A 323 -18.39 10.21 3.60
CA TYR A 323 -19.05 11.02 2.56
C TYR A 323 -18.29 12.31 2.28
N LYS A 324 -18.68 13.02 1.21
CA LYS A 324 -18.19 14.38 0.90
C LYS A 324 -18.64 15.39 1.94
#